data_f237c6689729970f269465981477ef12
#
_entry.id   f237c6689729970f269465981477ef12
#
_cell.length_a   1.000
_cell.length_b   1.000
_cell.length_c   1.000
_cell.angle_alpha   90.00
_cell.angle_beta   90.00
_cell.angle_gamma   90.00
#
_symmetry.space_group_name_H-M   'P 1'
#
loop_
_entity.id
_entity.type
_entity.pdbx_description
1 polymer ?
#
loop_
_entity_poly.entity_id
_entity_poly.type
_entity_poly.pdbx_seq_one_letter_code
_entity_poly.pdbx_strand_id
1 'polypeptide(L)'
;RGRAHPRHMDYGLLQAETRTEKPFMIQPNLPRFLRRGDETSLAASLINLSTEEVKGAVHLELVNPMDESVVFQAVQDFQVKAGETGSVRFTFPVNMDGEVLICRMKAEAGEFSDGEQHYLPVLTDKQWITETLSLQVKGGESQEVSLKDLFNRQSKTAQNRQLTIELTSTPIWYAVQALPVVGNPQQDDAFSWASAYYANAVARKIVELNPQIQPVFEAWKKQGVKKETLWSELEKNQELKSLLLAETPWLAQAADEQEQRQRIGLLFDLNTINYRMGQTVEKLKALQKADGSWSWFNGMQGSRLVTTQVVELLARLKSMHIMADAQMAGMYLKGLNYLENAFCQEYENLKKNEARKKSPQWPSELAVRYVFI
;
A
#
# COMPACT_ATOMS: atom_id res chain seq x y z
N ARG A 1 -22.82 -14.96 -24.52
CA ARG A 1 -22.44 -16.31 -25.01
C ARG A 1 -23.31 -17.34 -24.32
N GLY A 2 -24.03 -18.17 -25.07
CA GLY A 2 -24.79 -19.31 -24.56
C GLY A 2 -24.17 -20.62 -25.07
N ARG A 3 -24.11 -21.64 -24.20
CA ARG A 3 -23.70 -23.00 -24.58
C ARG A 3 -24.85 -23.97 -24.25
N ALA A 4 -25.24 -24.81 -25.19
CA ALA A 4 -26.22 -25.85 -24.97
C ALA A 4 -25.59 -27.21 -25.26
N HIS A 5 -25.79 -28.18 -24.36
CA HIS A 5 -25.34 -29.55 -24.50
C HIS A 5 -26.53 -30.51 -24.40
N PRO A 6 -27.09 -30.99 -25.51
CA PRO A 6 -28.05 -32.08 -25.48
C PRO A 6 -27.38 -33.41 -25.17
N ARG A 7 -28.17 -34.45 -24.87
CA ARG A 7 -27.69 -35.78 -24.48
C ARG A 7 -26.90 -36.56 -25.57
N HIS A 8 -26.87 -36.04 -26.80
CA HIS A 8 -26.17 -36.66 -27.93
C HIS A 8 -25.11 -35.68 -28.42
N MET A 9 -23.92 -35.73 -27.94
CA MET A 9 -22.66 -35.08 -28.35
C MET A 9 -22.70 -33.82 -29.28
N ASP A 10 -23.88 -33.35 -29.65
CA ASP A 10 -24.04 -32.12 -30.42
C ASP A 10 -23.91 -30.94 -29.48
N TYR A 11 -23.18 -29.92 -29.90
CA TYR A 11 -23.11 -28.67 -29.16
C TYR A 11 -23.53 -27.50 -30.03
N GLY A 12 -24.29 -26.59 -29.46
CA GLY A 12 -24.62 -25.32 -30.07
C GLY A 12 -23.93 -24.20 -29.37
N LEU A 13 -23.27 -23.30 -30.11
CA LEU A 13 -22.72 -22.07 -29.61
C LEU A 13 -23.50 -20.88 -30.20
N LEU A 14 -24.17 -20.15 -29.37
CA LEU A 14 -24.77 -18.87 -29.75
C LEU A 14 -23.91 -17.74 -29.18
N GLN A 15 -23.45 -16.85 -30.06
CA GLN A 15 -22.81 -15.62 -29.69
C GLN A 15 -23.65 -14.48 -30.24
N ALA A 16 -24.16 -13.64 -29.35
CA ALA A 16 -24.83 -12.39 -29.70
C ALA A 16 -24.02 -11.23 -29.12
N GLU A 17 -23.87 -10.19 -29.90
CA GLU A 17 -23.24 -8.94 -29.52
C GLU A 17 -24.27 -7.84 -29.68
N THR A 18 -24.41 -7.01 -28.66
CA THR A 18 -25.27 -5.83 -28.71
C THR A 18 -24.39 -4.61 -28.43
N ARG A 19 -24.57 -3.56 -29.21
CA ARG A 19 -23.86 -2.30 -29.07
C ARG A 19 -24.87 -1.20 -28.79
N THR A 20 -24.62 -0.43 -27.74
CA THR A 20 -25.41 0.74 -27.41
C THR A 20 -24.58 1.99 -27.73
N GLU A 21 -25.11 2.87 -28.53
CA GLU A 21 -24.44 4.11 -28.99
C GLU A 21 -25.37 5.29 -28.77
N LYS A 22 -24.81 6.45 -28.39
CA LYS A 22 -25.51 7.73 -28.42
C LYS A 22 -25.33 8.36 -29.76
N PRO A 23 -26.30 9.16 -30.23
CA PRO A 23 -26.16 9.91 -31.51
C PRO A 23 -24.99 10.90 -31.51
N PHE A 24 -24.67 11.43 -30.33
CA PHE A 24 -23.52 12.32 -30.12
C PHE A 24 -22.82 11.95 -28.80
N MET A 25 -21.46 11.91 -28.84
CA MET A 25 -20.66 11.52 -27.70
C MET A 25 -19.39 12.37 -27.60
N ILE A 26 -18.97 12.68 -26.38
CA ILE A 26 -17.64 13.20 -26.07
C ILE A 26 -16.79 12.12 -25.48
N GLN A 27 -15.55 11.99 -25.92
CA GLN A 27 -14.57 11.05 -25.39
C GLN A 27 -13.28 11.80 -25.03
N PRO A 28 -13.06 12.15 -23.78
CA PRO A 28 -11.82 12.77 -23.32
C PRO A 28 -10.61 11.85 -23.52
N ASN A 29 -9.53 12.43 -24.01
CA ASN A 29 -8.22 11.79 -24.08
C ASN A 29 -7.31 12.44 -23.03
N LEU A 30 -7.36 11.93 -21.82
CA LEU A 30 -6.66 12.48 -20.68
C LEU A 30 -5.30 11.81 -20.46
N PRO A 31 -4.26 12.57 -20.07
CA PRO A 31 -3.02 12.00 -19.60
C PRO A 31 -3.25 11.28 -18.25
N ARG A 32 -2.34 10.39 -17.88
CA ARG A 32 -2.43 9.68 -16.60
C ARG A 32 -2.28 10.61 -15.39
N PHE A 33 -1.56 11.72 -15.55
CA PHE A 33 -1.34 12.74 -14.53
C PHE A 33 -0.95 14.07 -15.18
N LEU A 34 -1.05 15.15 -14.42
CA LEU A 34 -0.44 16.46 -14.72
C LEU A 34 0.78 16.66 -13.82
N ARG A 35 1.74 17.46 -14.26
CA ARG A 35 2.86 17.88 -13.41
C ARG A 35 2.83 19.38 -13.20
N ARG A 36 2.94 19.82 -11.96
CA ARG A 36 2.97 21.22 -11.59
C ARG A 36 4.15 21.94 -12.26
N GLY A 37 3.89 23.13 -12.80
CA GLY A 37 4.88 23.94 -13.51
C GLY A 37 4.97 23.65 -15.01
N ASP A 38 4.33 22.58 -15.50
CA ASP A 38 4.27 22.28 -16.92
C ASP A 38 3.17 23.07 -17.64
N GLU A 39 3.29 23.21 -18.95
CA GLU A 39 2.20 23.56 -19.84
C GLU A 39 1.64 22.28 -20.47
N THR A 40 0.34 22.07 -20.35
CA THR A 40 -0.32 20.85 -20.83
C THR A 40 -1.48 21.16 -21.75
N SER A 41 -1.92 20.15 -22.50
CA SER A 41 -3.15 20.22 -23.25
C SER A 41 -4.01 18.98 -23.05
N LEU A 42 -5.28 19.19 -22.73
CA LEU A 42 -6.31 18.16 -22.66
C LEU A 42 -7.11 18.18 -23.93
N ALA A 43 -7.30 17.03 -24.57
CA ALA A 43 -8.07 16.88 -25.77
C ALA A 43 -9.30 16.01 -25.53
N ALA A 44 -10.33 16.22 -26.32
CA ALA A 44 -11.48 15.35 -26.42
C ALA A 44 -11.89 15.10 -27.84
N SER A 45 -12.29 13.90 -28.18
CA SER A 45 -12.93 13.52 -29.44
C SER A 45 -14.44 13.73 -29.33
N LEU A 46 -15.04 14.29 -30.37
CA LEU A 46 -16.46 14.53 -30.48
C LEU A 46 -16.98 13.66 -31.61
N ILE A 47 -17.76 12.67 -31.30
CA ILE A 47 -18.24 11.67 -32.26
C ILE A 47 -19.70 11.98 -32.57
N ASN A 48 -19.98 12.34 -33.82
CA ASN A 48 -21.34 12.61 -34.31
C ASN A 48 -21.81 11.42 -35.15
N LEU A 49 -22.66 10.60 -34.62
CA LEU A 49 -23.32 9.49 -35.31
C LEU A 49 -24.72 9.87 -35.85
N SER A 50 -25.12 11.12 -35.66
CA SER A 50 -26.39 11.61 -36.17
C SER A 50 -26.33 11.86 -37.70
N THR A 51 -27.50 12.11 -38.29
CA THR A 51 -27.64 12.38 -39.72
C THR A 51 -27.44 13.84 -40.07
N GLU A 52 -27.21 14.70 -39.07
CA GLU A 52 -27.08 16.15 -39.24
C GLU A 52 -25.76 16.68 -38.69
N GLU A 53 -25.34 17.85 -39.17
CA GLU A 53 -24.19 18.55 -38.62
C GLU A 53 -24.51 19.07 -37.22
N VAL A 54 -23.60 18.81 -36.25
CA VAL A 54 -23.76 19.24 -34.87
C VAL A 54 -22.79 20.38 -34.57
N LYS A 55 -23.33 21.49 -34.02
CA LYS A 55 -22.56 22.66 -33.58
C LYS A 55 -22.84 22.93 -32.11
N GLY A 56 -21.80 23.28 -31.34
CA GLY A 56 -21.96 23.53 -29.95
C GLY A 56 -20.68 23.96 -29.27
N ALA A 57 -20.63 23.79 -27.98
CA ALA A 57 -19.47 24.12 -27.15
C ALA A 57 -19.10 22.96 -26.23
N VAL A 58 -17.80 22.80 -25.99
CA VAL A 58 -17.26 21.92 -24.94
C VAL A 58 -16.80 22.77 -23.76
N HIS A 59 -17.30 22.47 -22.62
CA HIS A 59 -16.94 23.05 -21.33
C HIS A 59 -15.97 22.11 -20.63
N LEU A 60 -14.78 22.61 -20.30
CA LEU A 60 -13.81 21.95 -19.43
C LEU A 60 -13.81 22.63 -18.07
N GLU A 61 -13.95 21.86 -17.01
CA GLU A 61 -13.77 22.28 -15.63
C GLU A 61 -12.78 21.37 -14.92
N LEU A 62 -11.82 21.97 -14.23
CA LEU A 62 -10.98 21.28 -13.26
C LEU A 62 -11.43 21.73 -11.87
N VAL A 63 -11.84 20.79 -11.05
CA VAL A 63 -12.49 21.02 -9.76
C VAL A 63 -11.67 20.40 -8.66
N ASN A 64 -11.49 21.11 -7.56
CA ASN A 64 -10.89 20.56 -6.34
C ASN A 64 -11.91 19.64 -5.65
N PRO A 65 -11.60 18.34 -5.47
CA PRO A 65 -12.55 17.39 -4.86
C PRO A 65 -12.81 17.62 -3.38
N MET A 66 -12.04 18.47 -2.70
CA MET A 66 -12.19 18.71 -1.26
C MET A 66 -13.28 19.72 -0.91
N ASP A 67 -13.44 20.74 -1.75
CA ASP A 67 -14.35 21.86 -1.53
C ASP A 67 -15.25 22.17 -2.74
N GLU A 68 -15.13 21.35 -3.80
CA GLU A 68 -15.82 21.50 -5.07
C GLU A 68 -15.57 22.85 -5.77
N SER A 69 -14.51 23.55 -5.39
CA SER A 69 -14.14 24.80 -6.05
C SER A 69 -13.59 24.54 -7.47
N VAL A 70 -14.02 25.35 -8.43
CA VAL A 70 -13.48 25.31 -9.81
C VAL A 70 -12.14 26.05 -9.81
N VAL A 71 -11.05 25.30 -10.03
CA VAL A 71 -9.67 25.86 -10.09
C VAL A 71 -9.26 26.26 -11.50
N PHE A 72 -9.91 25.72 -12.51
CA PHE A 72 -9.72 26.10 -13.92
C PHE A 72 -10.98 25.79 -14.71
N GLN A 73 -11.33 26.68 -15.64
CA GLN A 73 -12.42 26.45 -16.59
C GLN A 73 -12.07 27.03 -17.97
N ALA A 74 -12.52 26.35 -19.00
CA ALA A 74 -12.36 26.80 -20.37
C ALA A 74 -13.52 26.31 -21.21
N VAL A 75 -13.83 27.06 -22.31
CA VAL A 75 -14.88 26.71 -23.24
C VAL A 75 -14.31 26.79 -24.66
N GLN A 76 -14.66 25.85 -25.52
CA GLN A 76 -14.27 25.82 -26.90
C GLN A 76 -15.44 25.41 -27.78
N ASP A 77 -15.74 26.24 -28.79
CA ASP A 77 -16.76 25.91 -29.77
C ASP A 77 -16.29 24.81 -30.72
N PHE A 78 -17.24 24.01 -31.19
CA PHE A 78 -16.99 22.96 -32.17
C PHE A 78 -18.09 22.89 -33.25
N GLN A 79 -17.71 22.26 -34.35
CA GLN A 79 -18.63 21.93 -35.46
C GLN A 79 -18.18 20.59 -36.03
N VAL A 80 -19.09 19.59 -36.03
CA VAL A 80 -18.81 18.23 -36.50
C VAL A 80 -19.91 17.80 -37.47
N LYS A 81 -19.53 17.42 -38.70
CA LYS A 81 -20.48 16.96 -39.71
C LYS A 81 -21.09 15.61 -39.36
N ALA A 82 -22.20 15.31 -40.01
CA ALA A 82 -22.89 14.03 -39.89
C ALA A 82 -21.93 12.84 -40.12
N GLY A 83 -21.88 11.88 -39.21
CA GLY A 83 -21.04 10.68 -39.30
C GLY A 83 -19.53 10.92 -39.14
N GLU A 84 -19.08 12.14 -38.80
CA GLU A 84 -17.68 12.48 -38.63
C GLU A 84 -17.30 12.57 -37.13
N THR A 85 -15.98 12.56 -36.89
CA THR A 85 -15.39 12.81 -35.56
C THR A 85 -14.60 14.12 -35.63
N GLY A 86 -14.93 15.02 -34.69
CA GLY A 86 -14.17 16.25 -34.44
C GLY A 86 -13.27 16.12 -33.22
N SER A 87 -12.50 17.14 -32.92
CA SER A 87 -11.70 17.22 -31.71
C SER A 87 -11.61 18.64 -31.19
N VAL A 88 -11.54 18.77 -29.87
CA VAL A 88 -11.24 20.01 -29.14
C VAL A 88 -9.99 19.84 -28.32
N ARG A 89 -9.28 20.94 -28.04
CA ARG A 89 -8.04 20.93 -27.29
C ARG A 89 -7.94 22.16 -26.40
N PHE A 90 -7.74 21.94 -25.11
CA PHE A 90 -7.56 23.00 -24.11
C PHE A 90 -6.11 23.01 -23.64
N THR A 91 -5.39 24.10 -23.90
CA THR A 91 -4.00 24.28 -23.45
C THR A 91 -3.96 25.27 -22.31
N PHE A 92 -3.26 24.90 -21.21
CA PHE A 92 -3.15 25.73 -20.02
C PHE A 92 -1.92 25.38 -19.22
N PRO A 93 -1.37 26.33 -18.40
CA PRO A 93 -0.32 26.05 -17.46
C PRO A 93 -0.86 25.33 -16.22
N VAL A 94 -0.15 24.32 -15.72
CA VAL A 94 -0.50 23.56 -14.52
C VAL A 94 0.04 24.28 -13.29
N ASN A 95 -0.62 25.36 -12.87
CA ASN A 95 -0.25 26.16 -11.70
C ASN A 95 -1.19 25.97 -10.52
N MET A 96 -2.07 24.95 -10.60
CA MET A 96 -3.09 24.70 -9.61
C MET A 96 -2.49 24.03 -8.38
N ASP A 97 -3.03 24.38 -7.20
CA ASP A 97 -2.77 23.70 -5.95
C ASP A 97 -3.74 22.52 -5.79
N GLY A 98 -3.23 21.39 -5.43
CA GLY A 98 -4.00 20.15 -5.24
C GLY A 98 -3.20 18.96 -5.71
N GLU A 99 -3.51 17.80 -5.13
CA GLU A 99 -2.85 16.53 -5.46
C GLU A 99 -3.67 15.74 -6.46
N VAL A 100 -4.98 15.96 -6.45
CA VAL A 100 -5.95 15.35 -7.38
C VAL A 100 -6.96 16.40 -7.78
N LEU A 101 -7.30 16.45 -9.03
CA LEU A 101 -8.39 17.27 -9.57
C LEU A 101 -9.46 16.36 -10.18
N ILE A 102 -10.68 16.84 -10.19
CA ILE A 102 -11.77 16.28 -10.97
C ILE A 102 -11.78 17.03 -12.31
N CYS A 103 -11.53 16.31 -13.41
CA CYS A 103 -11.69 16.83 -14.76
C CYS A 103 -13.10 16.51 -15.25
N ARG A 104 -13.91 17.53 -15.46
CA ARG A 104 -15.24 17.44 -16.07
C ARG A 104 -15.19 18.01 -17.48
N MET A 105 -15.58 17.24 -18.47
CA MET A 105 -15.77 17.72 -19.83
C MET A 105 -17.20 17.48 -20.23
N LYS A 106 -17.91 18.53 -20.63
CA LYS A 106 -19.29 18.50 -21.09
C LYS A 106 -19.39 19.12 -22.46
N ALA A 107 -19.94 18.40 -23.41
CA ALA A 107 -20.29 18.91 -24.72
C ALA A 107 -21.79 19.19 -24.82
N GLU A 108 -22.15 20.37 -25.27
CA GLU A 108 -23.54 20.80 -25.47
C GLU A 108 -23.73 21.27 -26.93
N ALA A 109 -24.75 20.72 -27.62
CA ALA A 109 -25.00 21.01 -29.02
C ALA A 109 -26.50 20.86 -29.33
N GLY A 110 -27.25 21.93 -29.17
CA GLY A 110 -28.70 21.94 -29.37
C GLY A 110 -29.40 20.97 -28.43
N GLU A 111 -30.04 19.92 -28.98
CA GLU A 111 -30.72 18.89 -28.23
C GLU A 111 -29.76 17.80 -27.68
N PHE A 112 -28.53 17.78 -28.13
CA PHE A 112 -27.55 16.80 -27.74
C PHE A 112 -26.69 17.33 -26.61
N SER A 113 -26.47 16.48 -25.57
CA SER A 113 -25.49 16.74 -24.55
C SER A 113 -24.85 15.42 -24.09
N ASP A 114 -23.56 15.47 -23.86
CA ASP A 114 -22.81 14.34 -23.26
C ASP A 114 -21.67 14.89 -22.44
N GLY A 115 -21.24 14.12 -21.42
CA GLY A 115 -20.17 14.54 -20.53
C GLY A 115 -19.55 13.39 -19.78
N GLU A 116 -18.28 13.56 -19.48
CA GLU A 116 -17.51 12.62 -18.68
C GLU A 116 -16.78 13.33 -17.57
N GLN A 117 -16.57 12.60 -16.47
CA GLN A 117 -15.84 13.05 -15.30
C GLN A 117 -14.76 12.03 -14.95
N HIS A 118 -13.53 12.51 -14.76
CA HIS A 118 -12.38 11.68 -14.41
C HIS A 118 -11.56 12.34 -13.31
N TYR A 119 -10.91 11.52 -12.50
CA TYR A 119 -9.90 12.00 -11.55
C TYR A 119 -8.56 12.15 -12.27
N LEU A 120 -7.90 13.28 -12.07
CA LEU A 120 -6.63 13.63 -12.71
C LEU A 120 -5.61 14.03 -11.66
N PRO A 121 -4.62 13.17 -11.36
CA PRO A 121 -3.56 13.48 -10.40
C PRO A 121 -2.71 14.64 -10.88
N VAL A 122 -2.29 15.51 -9.95
CA VAL A 122 -1.33 16.59 -10.20
C VAL A 122 -0.08 16.30 -9.37
N LEU A 123 0.99 15.92 -10.07
CA LEU A 123 2.27 15.63 -9.43
C LEU A 123 3.06 16.92 -9.19
N THR A 124 3.78 16.95 -8.09
CA THR A 124 4.69 18.06 -7.78
C THR A 124 5.96 17.94 -8.62
N ASP A 125 6.60 19.09 -8.91
CA ASP A 125 7.96 19.19 -9.46
C ASP A 125 9.05 19.10 -8.36
N LYS A 126 8.63 18.98 -7.10
CA LYS A 126 9.52 19.00 -5.94
C LYS A 126 9.71 17.60 -5.37
N GLN A 127 10.94 17.31 -5.00
CA GLN A 127 11.27 16.12 -4.25
C GLN A 127 11.25 16.41 -2.75
N TRP A 128 10.58 15.55 -2.00
CA TRP A 128 10.58 15.63 -0.55
C TRP A 128 11.88 15.06 0.00
N ILE A 129 12.53 15.80 0.88
CA ILE A 129 13.73 15.36 1.59
C ILE A 129 13.43 15.37 3.07
N THR A 130 13.51 14.22 3.72
CA THR A 130 13.37 14.09 5.16
C THR A 130 14.74 13.89 5.79
N GLU A 131 15.10 14.73 6.72
CA GLU A 131 16.29 14.57 7.55
C GLU A 131 15.87 14.29 8.98
N THR A 132 16.47 13.28 9.57
CA THR A 132 16.18 12.84 10.92
C THR A 132 17.44 12.91 11.77
N LEU A 133 17.30 13.41 13.00
CA LEU A 133 18.33 13.43 14.00
C LEU A 133 17.81 12.74 15.26
N SER A 134 18.41 11.60 15.60
CA SER A 134 18.08 10.87 16.81
C SER A 134 18.81 11.50 17.99
N LEU A 135 18.05 11.87 19.02
CA LEU A 135 18.57 12.46 20.26
C LEU A 135 18.30 11.50 21.41
N GLN A 136 19.28 11.35 22.29
CA GLN A 136 19.12 10.59 23.52
C GLN A 136 19.72 11.40 24.67
N VAL A 137 18.87 11.75 25.63
CA VAL A 137 19.28 12.52 26.82
C VAL A 137 18.92 11.72 28.06
N LYS A 138 19.87 11.55 28.95
CA LYS A 138 19.62 10.90 30.25
C LYS A 138 18.96 11.85 31.22
N GLY A 139 18.23 11.31 32.20
CA GLY A 139 17.62 12.14 33.25
C GLY A 139 18.66 13.00 33.97
N GLY A 140 18.39 14.30 34.10
CA GLY A 140 19.29 15.28 34.72
C GLY A 140 20.39 15.83 33.82
N GLU A 141 20.49 15.39 32.56
CA GLU A 141 21.45 15.91 31.59
C GLU A 141 20.77 16.89 30.62
N SER A 142 21.55 17.78 30.04
CA SER A 142 21.15 18.70 28.99
C SER A 142 22.02 18.47 27.76
N GLN A 143 21.43 18.45 26.58
CA GLN A 143 22.15 18.35 25.31
C GLN A 143 21.69 19.47 24.38
N GLU A 144 22.63 20.25 23.88
CA GLU A 144 22.39 21.26 22.85
C GLU A 144 22.67 20.63 21.48
N VAL A 145 21.72 20.76 20.57
CA VAL A 145 21.80 20.16 19.25
C VAL A 145 21.48 21.22 18.20
N SER A 146 22.24 21.21 17.12
CA SER A 146 22.08 22.15 16.03
C SER A 146 21.81 21.43 14.72
N LEU A 147 20.74 21.82 14.03
CA LEU A 147 20.36 21.33 12.70
C LEU A 147 20.94 22.24 11.60
N LYS A 148 22.25 22.60 11.71
CA LYS A 148 22.90 23.55 10.79
C LYS A 148 22.81 23.11 9.34
N ASP A 149 22.94 21.82 9.07
CA ASP A 149 22.93 21.28 7.71
C ASP A 149 21.53 21.37 7.08
N LEU A 150 20.49 21.30 7.88
CA LEU A 150 19.11 21.48 7.44
C LEU A 150 18.81 22.93 7.05
N PHE A 151 19.31 23.90 7.83
CA PHE A 151 18.99 25.32 7.63
C PHE A 151 19.99 26.06 6.72
N ASN A 152 21.23 25.57 6.59
CA ASN A 152 22.28 26.22 5.82
C ASN A 152 22.47 25.61 4.41
N ARG A 153 21.47 24.95 3.87
CA ARG A 153 21.56 24.40 2.51
C ARG A 153 21.74 25.51 1.47
N GLN A 154 22.73 25.38 0.62
CA GLN A 154 22.98 26.30 -0.49
C GLN A 154 22.06 26.05 -1.70
N SER A 155 20.90 25.46 -1.49
CA SER A 155 19.95 25.19 -2.56
C SER A 155 19.01 26.38 -2.76
N LYS A 156 18.96 26.90 -3.98
CA LYS A 156 18.04 28.01 -4.34
C LYS A 156 16.56 27.59 -4.37
N THR A 157 16.28 26.30 -4.44
CA THR A 157 14.93 25.74 -4.62
C THR A 157 14.41 25.01 -3.37
N ALA A 158 15.28 24.69 -2.41
CA ALA A 158 14.85 24.03 -1.18
C ALA A 158 14.02 24.96 -0.31
N GLN A 159 12.92 24.42 0.23
CA GLN A 159 12.02 25.12 1.14
C GLN A 159 11.81 24.26 2.37
N ASN A 160 12.00 24.81 3.57
CA ASN A 160 11.64 24.11 4.81
C ASN A 160 10.12 24.11 4.94
N ARG A 161 9.55 22.93 5.01
CA ARG A 161 8.10 22.74 5.06
C ARG A 161 7.59 22.43 6.45
N GLN A 162 8.31 21.57 7.16
CA GLN A 162 7.88 21.08 8.47
C GLN A 162 9.10 20.75 9.32
N LEU A 163 9.03 21.09 10.60
CA LEU A 163 9.91 20.60 11.64
C LEU A 163 9.04 19.82 12.63
N THR A 164 9.37 18.55 12.83
CA THR A 164 8.69 17.71 13.82
C THR A 164 9.69 17.34 14.91
N ILE A 165 9.33 17.57 16.15
CA ILE A 165 10.10 17.17 17.32
C ILE A 165 9.28 16.13 18.07
N GLU A 166 9.79 14.91 18.14
CA GLU A 166 9.16 13.83 18.88
C GLU A 166 9.91 13.59 20.18
N LEU A 167 9.21 13.64 21.29
CA LEU A 167 9.75 13.40 22.62
C LEU A 167 9.04 12.19 23.25
N THR A 168 9.80 11.21 23.67
CA THR A 168 9.27 10.10 24.48
C THR A 168 10.16 9.82 25.67
N SER A 169 9.57 9.68 26.84
CA SER A 169 10.25 9.24 28.06
C SER A 169 10.43 7.73 28.13
N THR A 170 9.74 6.97 27.29
CA THR A 170 9.71 5.51 27.29
C THR A 170 10.05 4.98 25.90
N PRO A 171 11.30 4.57 25.65
CA PRO A 171 11.74 4.12 24.31
C PRO A 171 10.93 2.95 23.71
N ILE A 172 10.32 2.12 24.58
CA ILE A 172 9.46 1.01 24.14
C ILE A 172 8.24 1.52 23.33
N TRP A 173 7.85 2.79 23.49
CA TRP A 173 6.76 3.37 22.72
C TRP A 173 7.04 3.39 21.20
N TYR A 174 8.29 3.55 20.79
CA TYR A 174 8.67 3.44 19.39
C TYR A 174 8.42 2.04 18.82
N ALA A 175 8.64 1.00 19.64
CA ALA A 175 8.31 -0.36 19.24
C ALA A 175 6.80 -0.55 19.07
N VAL A 176 5.99 0.04 19.95
CA VAL A 176 4.52 0.02 19.83
C VAL A 176 4.06 0.73 18.57
N GLN A 177 4.65 1.88 18.23
CA GLN A 177 4.34 2.62 17.00
C GLN A 177 4.74 1.87 15.72
N ALA A 178 5.73 0.98 15.78
CA ALA A 178 6.15 0.14 14.65
C ALA A 178 5.19 -1.05 14.40
N LEU A 179 4.44 -1.51 15.41
CA LEU A 179 3.57 -2.67 15.29
C LEU A 179 2.53 -2.58 14.16
N PRO A 180 1.87 -1.43 13.88
CA PRO A 180 0.92 -1.31 12.78
C PRO A 180 1.54 -1.57 11.41
N VAL A 181 2.78 -1.13 11.21
CA VAL A 181 3.51 -1.30 9.96
C VAL A 181 3.91 -2.77 9.79
N VAL A 182 4.53 -3.35 10.81
CA VAL A 182 4.96 -4.75 10.79
C VAL A 182 3.76 -5.71 10.75
N GLY A 183 2.67 -5.37 11.44
CA GLY A 183 1.45 -6.19 11.50
C GLY A 183 0.62 -6.20 10.20
N ASN A 184 1.02 -5.41 9.20
CA ASN A 184 0.37 -5.34 7.89
C ASN A 184 1.40 -5.58 6.78
N PRO A 185 1.67 -6.84 6.40
CA PRO A 185 2.74 -7.17 5.46
C PRO A 185 2.47 -6.57 4.08
N GLN A 186 3.51 -5.99 3.49
CA GLN A 186 3.48 -5.43 2.13
C GLN A 186 3.89 -6.46 1.07
N GLN A 187 4.52 -7.56 1.50
CA GLN A 187 4.99 -8.63 0.63
C GLN A 187 4.35 -9.96 1.03
N ASP A 188 4.10 -10.82 0.05
CA ASP A 188 3.46 -12.13 0.25
C ASP A 188 4.53 -13.23 0.46
N ASP A 189 5.45 -13.01 1.39
CA ASP A 189 6.52 -13.94 1.76
C ASP A 189 6.39 -14.45 3.21
N ALA A 190 7.03 -15.60 3.48
CA ALA A 190 6.89 -16.25 4.78
C ALA A 190 7.43 -15.42 5.96
N PHE A 191 8.50 -14.66 5.76
CA PHE A 191 9.07 -13.84 6.83
C PHE A 191 8.20 -12.64 7.15
N SER A 192 7.65 -11.98 6.13
CA SER A 192 6.70 -10.88 6.28
C SER A 192 5.42 -11.33 7.00
N TRP A 193 4.88 -12.51 6.66
CA TRP A 193 3.73 -13.08 7.35
C TRP A 193 4.04 -13.51 8.78
N ALA A 194 5.22 -14.10 9.05
CA ALA A 194 5.62 -14.45 10.41
C ALA A 194 5.82 -13.20 11.29
N SER A 195 6.41 -12.15 10.72
CA SER A 195 6.59 -10.86 11.39
C SER A 195 5.24 -10.19 11.69
N ALA A 196 4.29 -10.27 10.75
CA ALA A 196 2.93 -9.78 10.96
C ALA A 196 2.20 -10.56 12.07
N TYR A 197 2.32 -11.87 12.10
CA TYR A 197 1.77 -12.67 13.20
C TYR A 197 2.37 -12.26 14.54
N TYR A 198 3.70 -12.13 14.60
CA TYR A 198 4.42 -11.71 15.79
C TYR A 198 3.91 -10.35 16.30
N ALA A 199 3.85 -9.35 15.42
CA ALA A 199 3.41 -8.01 15.78
C ALA A 199 1.96 -7.98 16.28
N ASN A 200 1.04 -8.67 15.58
CA ASN A 200 -0.36 -8.74 15.98
C ASN A 200 -0.56 -9.52 17.29
N ALA A 201 0.20 -10.61 17.52
CA ALA A 201 0.15 -11.36 18.76
C ALA A 201 0.63 -10.52 19.95
N VAL A 202 1.72 -9.75 19.78
CA VAL A 202 2.21 -8.82 20.81
C VAL A 202 1.19 -7.71 21.06
N ALA A 203 0.64 -7.10 20.00
CA ALA A 203 -0.40 -6.07 20.12
C ALA A 203 -1.62 -6.58 20.90
N ARG A 204 -2.11 -7.77 20.57
CA ARG A 204 -3.21 -8.43 21.29
C ARG A 204 -2.89 -8.58 22.77
N LYS A 205 -1.69 -9.04 23.10
CA LYS A 205 -1.27 -9.22 24.50
C LYS A 205 -1.20 -7.91 25.26
N ILE A 206 -0.76 -6.81 24.62
CA ILE A 206 -0.75 -5.48 25.22
C ILE A 206 -2.17 -5.04 25.59
N VAL A 207 -3.14 -5.24 24.71
CA VAL A 207 -4.55 -4.91 24.97
C VAL A 207 -5.14 -5.78 26.08
N GLU A 208 -4.87 -7.08 26.06
CA GLU A 208 -5.36 -8.01 27.09
C GLU A 208 -4.84 -7.65 28.49
N LEU A 209 -3.57 -7.22 28.60
CA LEU A 209 -2.96 -6.83 29.86
C LEU A 209 -3.39 -5.43 30.34
N ASN A 210 -3.82 -4.58 29.44
CA ASN A 210 -4.17 -3.17 29.71
C ASN A 210 -5.53 -2.78 29.12
N PRO A 211 -6.64 -3.34 29.59
CA PRO A 211 -7.98 -3.07 29.01
C PRO A 211 -8.37 -1.59 29.03
N GLN A 212 -7.83 -0.82 29.96
CA GLN A 212 -8.06 0.62 30.10
C GLN A 212 -7.51 1.46 28.93
N ILE A 213 -6.63 0.89 28.11
CA ILE A 213 -6.10 1.58 26.90
C ILE A 213 -7.11 1.53 25.74
N GLN A 214 -8.00 0.55 25.74
CA GLN A 214 -8.97 0.32 24.67
C GLN A 214 -9.85 1.55 24.35
N PRO A 215 -10.44 2.25 25.34
CA PRO A 215 -11.22 3.47 25.08
C PRO A 215 -10.40 4.59 24.43
N VAL A 216 -9.10 4.69 24.74
CA VAL A 216 -8.20 5.67 24.12
C VAL A 216 -8.00 5.38 22.64
N PHE A 217 -7.76 4.13 22.29
CA PHE A 217 -7.63 3.70 20.90
C PHE A 217 -8.93 3.83 20.11
N GLU A 218 -10.08 3.59 20.72
CA GLU A 218 -11.37 3.84 20.10
C GLU A 218 -11.62 5.33 19.84
N ALA A 219 -11.20 6.21 20.77
CA ALA A 219 -11.27 7.64 20.56
C ALA A 219 -10.37 8.09 19.40
N TRP A 220 -9.17 7.57 19.30
CA TRP A 220 -8.26 7.85 18.17
C TRP A 220 -8.79 7.35 16.83
N LYS A 221 -9.45 6.19 16.80
CA LYS A 221 -10.12 5.65 15.62
C LYS A 221 -11.24 6.58 15.11
N LYS A 222 -12.00 7.20 16.04
CA LYS A 222 -13.12 8.08 15.69
C LYS A 222 -12.70 9.47 15.20
N GLN A 223 -11.51 9.95 15.55
CA GLN A 223 -11.01 11.28 15.16
C GLN A 223 -10.61 11.39 13.69
N GLY A 224 -10.42 10.27 12.96
CA GLY A 224 -9.93 10.21 11.59
C GLY A 224 -10.96 10.30 10.46
N VAL A 225 -12.25 10.38 10.76
CA VAL A 225 -13.36 10.14 9.80
C VAL A 225 -13.49 11.17 8.67
N LYS A 226 -12.88 12.34 8.74
CA LYS A 226 -13.09 13.40 7.73
C LYS A 226 -12.26 13.29 6.44
N LYS A 227 -11.16 12.51 6.41
CA LYS A 227 -10.36 12.29 5.18
C LYS A 227 -10.73 11.02 4.41
N GLU A 228 -11.57 10.16 4.97
CA GLU A 228 -11.87 8.83 4.40
C GLU A 228 -12.66 8.88 3.09
N THR A 229 -13.43 9.92 2.83
CA THR A 229 -14.31 9.97 1.65
C THR A 229 -13.51 10.09 0.35
N LEU A 230 -12.47 10.91 0.32
CA LEU A 230 -11.62 11.06 -0.85
C LEU A 230 -10.73 9.82 -1.10
N TRP A 231 -10.17 9.27 -0.01
CA TRP A 231 -9.36 8.05 -0.09
C TRP A 231 -10.17 6.82 -0.49
N SER A 232 -11.43 6.71 -0.06
CA SER A 232 -12.31 5.61 -0.46
C SER A 232 -12.66 5.63 -1.95
N GLU A 233 -12.78 6.80 -2.54
CA GLU A 233 -12.99 6.97 -3.99
C GLU A 233 -11.70 6.66 -4.79
N LEU A 234 -10.54 7.10 -4.28
CA LEU A 234 -9.23 6.77 -4.85
C LEU A 234 -8.86 5.28 -4.69
N GLU A 235 -9.32 4.63 -3.61
CA GLU A 235 -9.11 3.19 -3.41
C GLU A 235 -9.84 2.32 -4.41
N LYS A 236 -10.95 2.80 -4.97
CA LYS A 236 -11.67 2.12 -6.05
C LYS A 236 -10.90 2.14 -7.36
N ASN A 237 -9.98 3.08 -7.55
CA ASN A 237 -9.12 3.17 -8.73
C ASN A 237 -7.67 2.79 -8.36
N GLN A 238 -7.35 1.50 -8.47
CA GLN A 238 -6.04 0.95 -8.11
C GLN A 238 -4.87 1.56 -8.91
N GLU A 239 -5.10 1.95 -10.17
CA GLU A 239 -4.06 2.56 -10.99
C GLU A 239 -3.71 3.97 -10.50
N LEU A 240 -4.72 4.78 -10.16
CA LEU A 240 -4.55 6.10 -9.58
C LEU A 240 -3.85 6.05 -8.21
N LYS A 241 -4.24 5.09 -7.37
CA LYS A 241 -3.61 4.85 -6.07
C LYS A 241 -2.14 4.46 -6.22
N SER A 242 -1.83 3.53 -7.13
CA SER A 242 -0.45 3.09 -7.36
C SER A 242 0.43 4.22 -7.89
N LEU A 243 -0.10 5.04 -8.79
CA LEU A 243 0.61 6.19 -9.36
C LEU A 243 0.89 7.26 -8.29
N LEU A 244 -0.13 7.64 -7.52
CA LEU A 244 0.02 8.61 -6.44
C LEU A 244 1.01 8.13 -5.38
N LEU A 245 0.96 6.86 -4.97
CA LEU A 245 1.89 6.29 -4.00
C LEU A 245 3.32 6.16 -4.54
N ALA A 246 3.49 5.87 -5.83
CA ALA A 246 4.81 5.74 -6.44
C ALA A 246 5.49 7.09 -6.63
N GLU A 247 4.74 8.11 -7.06
CA GLU A 247 5.28 9.44 -7.35
C GLU A 247 5.24 10.40 -6.14
N THR A 248 4.41 10.09 -5.14
CA THR A 248 4.27 10.86 -3.91
C THR A 248 4.34 9.97 -2.66
N PRO A 249 5.49 9.30 -2.40
CA PRO A 249 5.63 8.40 -1.25
C PRO A 249 5.39 9.08 0.10
N TRP A 250 5.57 10.39 0.18
CA TRP A 250 5.24 11.18 1.39
C TRP A 250 3.73 11.28 1.67
N LEU A 251 2.85 11.11 0.68
CA LEU A 251 1.41 10.99 0.93
C LEU A 251 1.09 9.71 1.74
N ALA A 252 1.87 8.64 1.51
CA ALA A 252 1.80 7.44 2.32
C ALA A 252 2.54 7.61 3.68
N GLN A 253 3.53 8.51 3.74
CA GLN A 253 4.37 8.77 4.91
C GLN A 253 4.03 10.08 5.64
N ALA A 254 3.27 10.99 5.02
CA ALA A 254 2.71 12.16 5.68
C ALA A 254 1.58 11.72 6.62
N ALA A 255 1.93 10.76 7.46
CA ALA A 255 1.19 10.44 8.63
C ALA A 255 1.26 11.68 9.53
N ASP A 256 0.29 12.56 9.37
CA ASP A 256 -0.12 13.47 10.40
C ASP A 256 -0.19 12.65 11.70
N GLU A 257 0.21 13.21 12.82
CA GLU A 257 0.15 12.54 14.14
C GLU A 257 -1.22 11.89 14.35
N GLN A 258 -2.25 12.46 13.77
CA GLN A 258 -3.61 11.96 13.76
C GLN A 258 -3.74 10.64 12.98
N GLU A 259 -3.08 10.48 11.83
CA GLU A 259 -3.08 9.24 11.07
C GLU A 259 -2.27 8.14 11.78
N GLN A 260 -1.16 8.48 12.42
CA GLN A 260 -0.41 7.53 13.25
C GLN A 260 -1.26 7.02 14.42
N ARG A 261 -1.97 7.92 15.12
CA ARG A 261 -2.90 7.56 16.20
C ARG A 261 -4.03 6.68 15.69
N GLN A 262 -4.56 6.98 14.51
CA GLN A 262 -5.60 6.16 13.88
C GLN A 262 -5.10 4.76 13.52
N ARG A 263 -3.91 4.64 12.93
CA ARG A 263 -3.28 3.34 12.60
C ARG A 263 -3.01 2.51 13.86
N ILE A 264 -2.54 3.16 14.93
CA ILE A 264 -2.36 2.51 16.23
C ILE A 264 -3.73 2.05 16.77
N GLY A 265 -4.75 2.90 16.72
CA GLY A 265 -6.11 2.56 17.15
C GLY A 265 -6.69 1.37 16.36
N LEU A 266 -6.46 1.31 15.05
CA LEU A 266 -6.89 0.18 14.21
C LEU A 266 -6.10 -1.11 14.51
N LEU A 267 -4.81 -1.00 14.82
CA LEU A 267 -4.03 -2.18 15.19
C LEU A 267 -4.53 -2.80 16.49
N PHE A 268 -4.89 -1.98 17.47
CA PHE A 268 -5.34 -2.45 18.78
C PHE A 268 -6.85 -2.79 18.83
N ASP A 269 -7.56 -2.73 17.70
CA ASP A 269 -8.90 -3.30 17.58
C ASP A 269 -8.81 -4.84 17.57
N LEU A 270 -9.32 -5.47 18.62
CA LEU A 270 -9.24 -6.92 18.82
C LEU A 270 -9.87 -7.73 17.66
N ASN A 271 -10.92 -7.23 17.03
CA ASN A 271 -11.54 -7.89 15.89
C ASN A 271 -10.63 -7.86 14.67
N THR A 272 -10.02 -6.72 14.42
CA THR A 272 -9.03 -6.54 13.33
C THR A 272 -7.78 -7.40 13.57
N ILE A 273 -7.27 -7.43 14.80
CA ILE A 273 -6.13 -8.28 15.18
C ILE A 273 -6.46 -9.75 14.92
N ASN A 274 -7.58 -10.25 15.44
CA ASN A 274 -7.96 -11.66 15.30
C ASN A 274 -8.15 -12.05 13.84
N TYR A 275 -8.78 -11.18 13.03
CA TYR A 275 -8.94 -11.40 11.61
C TYR A 275 -7.59 -11.49 10.89
N ARG A 276 -6.67 -10.55 11.14
CA ARG A 276 -5.32 -10.55 10.55
C ARG A 276 -4.51 -11.77 10.98
N MET A 277 -4.57 -12.14 12.25
CA MET A 277 -3.90 -13.34 12.75
C MET A 277 -4.41 -14.59 12.04
N GLY A 278 -5.72 -14.74 11.88
CA GLY A 278 -6.30 -15.86 11.13
C GLY A 278 -5.82 -15.91 9.67
N GLN A 279 -5.82 -14.78 8.97
CA GLN A 279 -5.26 -14.70 7.61
C GLN A 279 -3.78 -15.12 7.58
N THR A 280 -2.99 -14.65 8.53
CA THR A 280 -1.56 -14.95 8.61
C THR A 280 -1.30 -16.43 8.84
N VAL A 281 -2.11 -17.09 9.68
CA VAL A 281 -2.02 -18.54 9.92
C VAL A 281 -2.24 -19.29 8.62
N GLU A 282 -3.27 -18.98 7.84
CA GLU A 282 -3.54 -19.63 6.57
C GLU A 282 -2.42 -19.41 5.53
N LYS A 283 -1.87 -18.19 5.47
CA LYS A 283 -0.74 -17.87 4.58
C LYS A 283 0.52 -18.66 4.97
N LEU A 284 0.90 -18.66 6.23
CA LEU A 284 2.06 -19.42 6.72
C LEU A 284 1.90 -20.93 6.53
N LYS A 285 0.68 -21.44 6.69
CA LYS A 285 0.36 -22.84 6.40
C LYS A 285 0.54 -23.18 4.93
N ALA A 286 0.11 -22.32 4.02
CA ALA A 286 0.28 -22.52 2.57
C ALA A 286 1.76 -22.50 2.14
N LEU A 287 2.62 -21.78 2.87
CA LEU A 287 4.06 -21.68 2.60
C LEU A 287 4.88 -22.77 3.29
N GLN A 288 4.32 -23.48 4.29
CA GLN A 288 5.00 -24.59 4.96
C GLN A 288 4.95 -25.86 4.12
N LYS A 289 6.10 -26.47 3.92
CA LYS A 289 6.25 -27.72 3.16
C LYS A 289 5.99 -28.95 4.03
N ALA A 290 5.85 -30.10 3.39
CA ALA A 290 5.58 -31.37 4.07
C ALA A 290 6.70 -31.77 5.05
N ASP A 291 7.95 -31.39 4.78
CA ASP A 291 9.12 -31.61 5.65
C ASP A 291 9.19 -30.64 6.85
N GLY A 292 8.26 -29.69 6.93
CA GLY A 292 8.21 -28.67 7.99
C GLY A 292 8.95 -27.38 7.67
N SER A 293 9.69 -27.31 6.59
CA SER A 293 10.37 -26.08 6.15
C SER A 293 9.39 -25.03 5.62
N TRP A 294 9.78 -23.74 5.67
CA TRP A 294 9.07 -22.70 4.94
C TRP A 294 9.83 -22.26 3.69
N SER A 295 9.08 -22.02 2.61
CA SER A 295 9.60 -21.37 1.41
C SER A 295 9.48 -19.85 1.50
N TRP A 296 10.27 -19.11 0.72
CA TRP A 296 10.12 -17.66 0.60
C TRP A 296 8.74 -17.29 0.08
N PHE A 297 8.38 -17.82 -1.07
CA PHE A 297 7.11 -17.59 -1.75
C PHE A 297 6.43 -18.91 -2.08
N ASN A 298 5.15 -18.82 -2.38
CA ASN A 298 4.40 -20.01 -2.81
C ASN A 298 5.04 -20.62 -4.08
N GLY A 299 5.08 -21.95 -4.14
CA GLY A 299 5.71 -22.69 -5.26
C GLY A 299 7.22 -22.88 -5.16
N MET A 300 7.93 -22.15 -4.30
CA MET A 300 9.37 -22.34 -4.09
C MET A 300 9.68 -23.52 -3.18
N GLN A 301 10.93 -24.00 -3.24
CA GLN A 301 11.44 -25.01 -2.31
C GLN A 301 11.60 -24.44 -0.90
N GLY A 302 11.57 -25.31 0.11
CA GLY A 302 11.83 -24.95 1.49
C GLY A 302 13.22 -24.36 1.67
N SER A 303 13.33 -23.33 2.51
CA SER A 303 14.56 -22.62 2.81
C SER A 303 14.91 -22.74 4.29
N ARG A 304 16.08 -23.26 4.60
CA ARG A 304 16.57 -23.33 5.98
C ARG A 304 16.66 -21.95 6.63
N LEU A 305 17.11 -20.94 5.88
CA LEU A 305 17.19 -19.55 6.37
C LEU A 305 15.81 -19.01 6.78
N VAL A 306 14.83 -19.12 5.89
CA VAL A 306 13.47 -18.66 6.16
C VAL A 306 12.87 -19.41 7.34
N THR A 307 13.03 -20.74 7.35
CA THR A 307 12.54 -21.59 8.45
C THR A 307 13.14 -21.19 9.78
N THR A 308 14.46 -20.90 9.82
CA THR A 308 15.12 -20.43 11.05
C THR A 308 14.51 -19.11 11.54
N GLN A 309 14.29 -18.14 10.65
CA GLN A 309 13.72 -16.84 11.00
C GLN A 309 12.27 -16.96 11.49
N VAL A 310 11.45 -17.76 10.80
CA VAL A 310 10.06 -17.98 11.22
C VAL A 310 10.00 -18.69 12.57
N VAL A 311 10.77 -19.77 12.75
CA VAL A 311 10.80 -20.53 14.00
C VAL A 311 11.32 -19.69 15.16
N GLU A 312 12.32 -18.82 14.94
CA GLU A 312 12.82 -17.89 15.95
C GLU A 312 11.73 -16.93 16.45
N LEU A 313 10.96 -16.31 15.53
CA LEU A 313 9.85 -15.43 15.92
C LEU A 313 8.79 -16.18 16.73
N LEU A 314 8.44 -17.39 16.30
CA LEU A 314 7.47 -18.23 17.01
C LEU A 314 7.99 -18.72 18.37
N ALA A 315 9.28 -19.04 18.47
CA ALA A 315 9.92 -19.40 19.75
C ALA A 315 9.85 -18.25 20.76
N ARG A 316 10.08 -17.01 20.31
CA ARG A 316 9.94 -15.81 21.14
C ARG A 316 8.51 -15.63 21.64
N LEU A 317 7.49 -15.85 20.80
CA LEU A 317 6.09 -15.82 21.25
C LEU A 317 5.78 -16.91 22.26
N LYS A 318 6.34 -18.10 22.06
CA LYS A 318 6.20 -19.22 23.00
C LYS A 318 6.84 -18.89 24.35
N SER A 319 8.05 -18.35 24.36
CA SER A 319 8.76 -17.96 25.60
C SER A 319 8.02 -16.87 26.39
N MET A 320 7.33 -15.98 25.69
CA MET A 320 6.47 -14.94 26.28
C MET A 320 5.07 -15.45 26.70
N HIS A 321 4.76 -16.72 26.49
CA HIS A 321 3.42 -17.31 26.70
C HIS A 321 2.30 -16.61 25.93
N ILE A 322 2.60 -16.14 24.71
CA ILE A 322 1.64 -15.43 23.83
C ILE A 322 1.10 -16.34 22.71
N MET A 323 1.77 -17.44 22.42
CA MET A 323 1.36 -18.37 21.36
C MET A 323 0.13 -19.18 21.84
N ALA A 324 -1.07 -18.70 21.48
CA ALA A 324 -2.33 -19.33 21.90
C ALA A 324 -2.99 -20.20 20.79
N ASP A 325 -2.56 -20.06 19.53
CA ASP A 325 -3.15 -20.77 18.39
C ASP A 325 -2.54 -22.17 18.26
N ALA A 326 -3.38 -23.20 18.36
CA ALA A 326 -2.94 -24.60 18.27
C ALA A 326 -2.38 -24.96 16.90
N GLN A 327 -2.92 -24.36 15.82
CA GLN A 327 -2.45 -24.60 14.45
C GLN A 327 -1.04 -24.01 14.27
N MET A 328 -0.81 -22.79 14.77
CA MET A 328 0.50 -22.16 14.77
C MET A 328 1.51 -22.95 15.60
N ALA A 329 1.11 -23.44 16.76
CA ALA A 329 1.96 -24.30 17.59
C ALA A 329 2.35 -25.59 16.86
N GLY A 330 1.42 -26.19 16.13
CA GLY A 330 1.69 -27.37 15.29
C GLY A 330 2.68 -27.08 14.16
N MET A 331 2.53 -25.93 13.49
CA MET A 331 3.46 -25.49 12.44
C MET A 331 4.86 -25.18 13.00
N TYR A 332 4.94 -24.55 14.17
CA TYR A 332 6.18 -24.31 14.89
C TYR A 332 6.95 -25.62 15.17
N LEU A 333 6.27 -26.64 15.71
CA LEU A 333 6.90 -27.93 16.00
C LEU A 333 7.44 -28.62 14.74
N LYS A 334 6.72 -28.58 13.63
CA LYS A 334 7.20 -29.12 12.35
C LYS A 334 8.46 -28.39 11.88
N GLY A 335 8.46 -27.04 11.95
CA GLY A 335 9.63 -26.24 11.61
C GLY A 335 10.83 -26.50 12.49
N LEU A 336 10.60 -26.68 13.78
CA LEU A 336 11.66 -27.02 14.74
C LEU A 336 12.28 -28.39 14.42
N ASN A 337 11.46 -29.42 14.18
CA ASN A 337 11.93 -30.74 13.76
C ASN A 337 12.75 -30.70 12.47
N TYR A 338 12.33 -29.89 11.48
CA TYR A 338 13.12 -29.69 10.27
C TYR A 338 14.50 -29.09 10.57
N LEU A 339 14.56 -28.07 11.42
CA LEU A 339 15.83 -27.44 11.82
C LEU A 339 16.74 -28.37 12.60
N GLU A 340 16.18 -29.19 13.50
CA GLU A 340 16.90 -30.20 14.25
C GLU A 340 17.56 -31.23 13.31
N ASN A 341 16.80 -31.77 12.35
CA ASN A 341 17.31 -32.69 11.36
C ASN A 341 18.43 -32.05 10.51
N ALA A 342 18.24 -30.81 10.08
CA ALA A 342 19.25 -30.07 9.32
C ALA A 342 20.51 -29.81 10.14
N PHE A 343 20.38 -29.53 11.41
CA PHE A 343 21.49 -29.36 12.35
C PHE A 343 22.25 -30.67 12.55
N CYS A 344 21.56 -31.79 12.80
CA CYS A 344 22.18 -33.10 12.97
C CYS A 344 22.95 -33.54 11.72
N GLN A 345 22.36 -33.33 10.53
CA GLN A 345 23.06 -33.63 9.25
C GLN A 345 24.32 -32.78 9.07
N GLU A 346 24.25 -31.50 9.38
CA GLU A 346 25.40 -30.59 9.32
C GLU A 346 26.49 -31.06 10.29
N TYR A 347 26.14 -31.38 11.52
CA TYR A 347 27.05 -31.83 12.56
C TYR A 347 27.77 -33.11 12.15
N GLU A 348 27.05 -34.11 11.61
CA GLU A 348 27.69 -35.34 11.11
C GLU A 348 28.63 -35.05 9.93
N ASN A 349 28.26 -34.16 9.02
CA ASN A 349 29.11 -33.77 7.91
C ASN A 349 30.37 -33.03 8.38
N LEU A 350 30.26 -32.16 9.39
CA LEU A 350 31.41 -31.51 10.01
C LEU A 350 32.37 -32.50 10.60
N LYS A 351 31.90 -33.49 11.38
CA LYS A 351 32.72 -34.57 11.95
C LYS A 351 33.46 -35.38 10.86
N LYS A 352 32.74 -35.79 9.81
CA LYS A 352 33.36 -36.51 8.69
C LYS A 352 34.44 -35.67 7.98
N ASN A 353 34.18 -34.38 7.77
CA ASN A 353 35.13 -33.49 7.14
C ASN A 353 36.35 -33.19 8.01
N GLU A 354 36.13 -33.04 9.32
CA GLU A 354 37.21 -32.84 10.29
C GLU A 354 38.14 -34.05 10.35
N ALA A 355 37.56 -35.26 10.40
CA ALA A 355 38.34 -36.50 10.34
C ALA A 355 39.14 -36.64 9.01
N ARG A 356 38.53 -36.22 7.89
CA ARG A 356 39.20 -36.28 6.55
C ARG A 356 40.26 -35.24 6.38
N LYS A 357 40.02 -33.98 6.77
CA LYS A 357 40.91 -32.85 6.55
C LYS A 357 41.94 -32.68 7.68
N LYS A 358 41.76 -33.36 8.82
CA LYS A 358 42.58 -33.23 10.03
C LYS A 358 42.72 -31.77 10.52
N SER A 359 41.67 -30.97 10.30
CA SER A 359 41.59 -29.55 10.71
C SER A 359 40.23 -29.25 11.33
N PRO A 360 40.17 -28.36 12.32
CA PRO A 360 38.91 -27.94 12.90
C PRO A 360 37.94 -27.41 11.85
N GLN A 361 36.67 -27.77 11.96
CA GLN A 361 35.58 -27.30 11.13
C GLN A 361 34.57 -26.56 11.98
N TRP A 362 34.05 -25.44 11.48
CA TRP A 362 33.13 -24.60 12.20
C TRP A 362 31.69 -24.80 11.69
N PRO A 363 30.68 -24.78 12.58
CA PRO A 363 29.28 -24.82 12.18
C PRO A 363 28.88 -23.55 11.42
N SER A 364 27.85 -23.66 10.59
CA SER A 364 27.28 -22.51 9.91
C SER A 364 26.58 -21.57 10.92
N GLU A 365 26.40 -20.31 10.52
CA GLU A 365 25.63 -19.35 11.30
C GLU A 365 24.22 -19.87 11.64
N LEU A 366 23.57 -20.54 10.67
CA LEU A 366 22.24 -21.11 10.88
C LEU A 366 22.23 -22.24 11.92
N ALA A 367 23.30 -23.04 12.00
CA ALA A 367 23.44 -24.05 13.02
C ALA A 367 23.62 -23.43 14.41
N VAL A 368 24.42 -22.35 14.50
CA VAL A 368 24.57 -21.59 15.75
C VAL A 368 23.25 -20.96 16.18
N ARG A 369 22.52 -20.31 15.26
CA ARG A 369 21.21 -19.72 15.55
C ARG A 369 20.20 -20.74 16.05
N TYR A 370 20.19 -21.94 15.49
CA TYR A 370 19.31 -23.02 15.96
C TYR A 370 19.51 -23.34 17.46
N VAL A 371 20.73 -23.30 17.96
CA VAL A 371 21.02 -23.58 19.39
C VAL A 371 20.42 -22.55 20.32
N PHE A 372 20.13 -21.33 19.83
CA PHE A 372 19.48 -20.26 20.60
C PHE A 372 17.96 -20.25 20.50
N ILE A 373 17.37 -21.04 19.61
CA ILE A 373 15.91 -21.19 19.45
C ILE A 373 15.36 -22.22 20.45
#